data_8b3d1104f027988e652f13a49e3d008f
#
_entry.id   8b3d1104f027988e652f13a49e3d008f
#
_cell.length_a   1.000
_cell.length_b   1.000
_cell.length_c   1.000
_cell.angle_alpha   90.00
_cell.angle_beta   90.00
_cell.angle_gamma   90.00
#
_symmetry.space_group_name_H-M   'P 1'
#
loop_
_entity.id
_entity.type
_entity.pdbx_description
1 polymer ?
#
loop_
_entity_poly.entity_id
_entity_poly.type
_entity_poly.pdbx_seq_one_letter_code
_entity_poly.pdbx_strand_id
1 'polypeptide(L)'
;MTTSQIVTSSEKNPTEYDRYNIDDYGWMDTTKQFISNLEGGFREKPYRVKNDDGTLGNWTIGHGFEYINGQPVTPQTTITEEQSLQILEDKITEIDSHFLENYPIYGDLSPNQKGAIVSFAFNTGTNVVDVPENRILRKAIAGGDPNKIINAMGLYFNSGGKPNQGLKNRRNIEAQLFLNNNANGFTYQQIPEDDNY
;
A
#
# COMPACT_ATOMS: atom_id res chain seq x y z
N MET A 1 -45.58 -32.03 -7.11
CA MET A 1 -45.36 -30.56 -7.10
C MET A 1 -44.50 -30.25 -5.88
N THR A 2 -43.20 -30.14 -6.07
CA THR A 2 -42.24 -29.93 -4.98
C THR A 2 -41.77 -28.47 -5.08
N THR A 3 -42.21 -27.67 -4.12
CA THR A 3 -41.88 -26.24 -4.04
C THR A 3 -40.45 -26.12 -3.54
N SER A 4 -39.53 -25.69 -4.42
CA SER A 4 -38.17 -25.32 -4.06
C SER A 4 -38.21 -24.02 -3.28
N GLN A 5 -37.80 -24.04 -2.01
CA GLN A 5 -37.59 -22.83 -1.23
C GLN A 5 -36.25 -22.21 -1.66
N ILE A 6 -36.34 -20.99 -2.19
CA ILE A 6 -35.17 -20.13 -2.43
C ILE A 6 -34.73 -19.61 -1.06
N VAL A 7 -33.57 -20.09 -0.61
CA VAL A 7 -32.90 -19.51 0.57
C VAL A 7 -32.27 -18.22 0.10
N THR A 8 -32.86 -17.08 0.47
CA THR A 8 -32.27 -15.76 0.34
C THR A 8 -31.09 -15.67 1.32
N SER A 9 -29.88 -15.68 0.78
CA SER A 9 -28.68 -15.31 1.53
C SER A 9 -28.88 -13.88 2.03
N SER A 10 -28.87 -13.68 3.35
CA SER A 10 -28.85 -12.36 3.97
C SER A 10 -27.60 -11.62 3.43
N GLU A 11 -27.82 -10.53 2.70
CA GLU A 11 -26.77 -9.59 2.33
C GLU A 11 -26.16 -9.06 3.63
N LYS A 12 -24.97 -9.60 3.99
CA LYS A 12 -24.11 -8.95 4.98
C LYS A 12 -23.70 -7.63 4.37
N ASN A 13 -23.99 -6.51 5.04
CA ASN A 13 -23.36 -5.25 4.71
C ASN A 13 -21.85 -5.46 4.65
N PRO A 14 -21.20 -5.14 3.50
CA PRO A 14 -19.77 -5.29 3.38
C PRO A 14 -19.08 -4.50 4.50
N THR A 15 -18.20 -5.15 5.24
CA THR A 15 -17.36 -4.46 6.21
C THR A 15 -16.45 -3.48 5.47
N GLU A 16 -15.89 -2.48 6.17
CA GLU A 16 -14.95 -1.54 5.57
C GLU A 16 -13.79 -2.25 4.86
N TYR A 17 -13.47 -3.47 5.26
CA TYR A 17 -12.40 -4.33 4.74
C TYR A 17 -12.80 -5.16 3.50
N ASP A 18 -14.08 -5.45 3.31
CA ASP A 18 -14.59 -6.14 2.11
C ASP A 18 -14.46 -5.26 0.85
N ARG A 19 -14.22 -3.95 1.03
CA ARG A 19 -14.01 -2.99 -0.07
C ARG A 19 -12.65 -3.14 -0.76
N TYR A 20 -11.70 -3.83 -0.14
CA TYR A 20 -10.33 -3.96 -0.64
C TYR A 20 -9.98 -5.38 -1.10
N ASN A 21 -10.99 -6.19 -1.41
CA ASN A 21 -10.73 -7.49 -2.00
C ASN A 21 -10.37 -7.32 -3.48
N ILE A 22 -9.11 -7.57 -3.81
CA ILE A 22 -8.56 -7.42 -5.16
C ILE A 22 -8.77 -8.75 -5.90
N ASP A 23 -9.48 -8.74 -7.03
CA ASP A 23 -9.64 -9.89 -7.89
C ASP A 23 -8.53 -9.98 -8.97
N ASP A 24 -8.39 -11.14 -9.60
CA ASP A 24 -7.34 -11.38 -10.61
C ASP A 24 -7.49 -10.52 -11.87
N TYR A 25 -8.68 -9.97 -12.13
CA TYR A 25 -8.98 -9.19 -13.33
C TYR A 25 -8.83 -7.69 -13.13
N GLY A 26 -9.00 -7.22 -11.91
CA GLY A 26 -8.99 -5.79 -11.57
C GLY A 26 -7.91 -5.38 -10.57
N TRP A 27 -6.89 -6.23 -10.31
CA TRP A 27 -5.92 -5.98 -9.25
C TRP A 27 -5.23 -4.61 -9.39
N MET A 28 -4.91 -4.18 -10.60
CA MET A 28 -4.29 -2.88 -10.84
C MET A 28 -5.23 -1.74 -10.47
N ASP A 29 -6.49 -1.78 -10.92
CA ASP A 29 -7.49 -0.75 -10.63
C ASP A 29 -7.84 -0.70 -9.15
N THR A 30 -7.98 -1.87 -8.52
CA THR A 30 -8.23 -1.95 -7.07
C THR A 30 -7.02 -1.45 -6.27
N THR A 31 -5.80 -1.74 -6.71
CA THR A 31 -4.57 -1.23 -6.08
C THR A 31 -4.45 0.28 -6.24
N LYS A 32 -4.79 0.85 -7.42
CA LYS A 32 -4.88 2.31 -7.63
C LYS A 32 -5.85 2.94 -6.63
N GLN A 33 -7.06 2.39 -6.53
CA GLN A 33 -8.08 2.90 -5.60
C GLN A 33 -7.64 2.78 -4.14
N PHE A 34 -7.01 1.67 -3.78
CA PHE A 34 -6.47 1.44 -2.43
C PHE A 34 -5.41 2.49 -2.07
N ILE A 35 -4.41 2.70 -2.94
CA ILE A 35 -3.36 3.70 -2.72
C ILE A 35 -3.94 5.11 -2.73
N SER A 36 -4.82 5.44 -3.68
CA SER A 36 -5.51 6.74 -3.73
C SER A 36 -6.20 7.07 -2.39
N ASN A 37 -6.91 6.12 -1.81
CA ASN A 37 -7.58 6.30 -0.52
C ASN A 37 -6.58 6.53 0.63
N LEU A 38 -5.44 5.82 0.63
CA LEU A 38 -4.38 5.99 1.64
C LEU A 38 -3.66 7.34 1.52
N GLU A 39 -3.55 7.89 0.30
CA GLU A 39 -2.97 9.23 0.03
C GLU A 39 -3.98 10.38 0.30
N GLY A 40 -5.21 10.05 0.68
CA GLY A 40 -6.26 11.04 0.98
C GLY A 40 -7.00 11.54 -0.26
N GLY A 41 -6.96 10.80 -1.38
CA GLY A 41 -7.65 11.07 -2.62
C GLY A 41 -6.98 12.12 -3.50
N PHE A 42 -7.65 12.43 -4.62
CA PHE A 42 -7.18 13.42 -5.58
C PHE A 42 -7.27 14.85 -5.04
N ARG A 43 -6.22 15.64 -5.26
CA ARG A 43 -6.17 17.08 -4.97
C ARG A 43 -5.77 17.86 -6.21
N GLU A 44 -6.71 18.64 -6.75
CA GLU A 44 -6.52 19.44 -7.96
C GLU A 44 -5.49 20.57 -7.79
N LYS A 45 -5.41 21.14 -6.57
CA LYS A 45 -4.53 22.28 -6.28
C LYS A 45 -3.29 21.87 -5.52
N PRO A 46 -2.13 22.45 -5.83
CA PRO A 46 -0.91 22.20 -5.08
C PRO A 46 -1.06 22.57 -3.60
N TYR A 47 -0.51 21.75 -2.73
CA TYR A 47 -0.51 21.94 -1.29
C TYR A 47 0.86 21.60 -0.69
N ARG A 48 1.07 21.95 0.55
CA ARG A 48 2.26 21.56 1.32
C ARG A 48 1.84 21.01 2.67
N VAL A 49 2.48 19.93 3.06
CA VAL A 49 2.28 19.34 4.38
C VAL A 49 3.25 20.01 5.36
N LYS A 50 2.79 20.31 6.56
CA LYS A 50 3.65 20.79 7.63
C LYS A 50 4.34 19.60 8.28
N ASN A 51 5.67 19.66 8.34
CA ASN A 51 6.49 18.66 9.00
C ASN A 51 6.38 18.76 10.53
N ASP A 52 6.79 17.72 11.25
CA ASP A 52 6.77 17.69 12.72
C ASP A 52 7.63 18.78 13.36
N ASP A 53 8.67 19.25 12.68
CA ASP A 53 9.54 20.36 13.10
C ASP A 53 8.95 21.76 12.80
N GLY A 54 7.74 21.79 12.20
CA GLY A 54 7.04 23.01 11.83
C GLY A 54 7.42 23.60 10.48
N THR A 55 8.41 23.05 9.78
CA THR A 55 8.74 23.44 8.40
C THR A 55 7.67 22.96 7.41
N LEU A 56 7.65 23.56 6.22
CA LEU A 56 6.76 23.12 5.15
C LEU A 56 7.51 22.15 4.23
N GLY A 57 6.92 20.98 3.98
CA GLY A 57 7.38 20.02 3.01
C GLY A 57 7.37 20.56 1.57
N ASN A 58 7.65 19.74 0.60
CA ASN A 58 7.60 20.10 -0.82
C ASN A 58 6.17 20.40 -1.29
N TRP A 59 6.05 21.12 -2.40
CA TRP A 59 4.76 21.24 -3.08
C TRP A 59 4.33 19.90 -3.63
N THR A 60 3.09 19.55 -3.38
CA THR A 60 2.49 18.25 -3.69
C THR A 60 1.16 18.48 -4.40
N ILE A 61 0.80 17.63 -5.37
CA ILE A 61 -0.46 17.71 -6.13
C ILE A 61 -0.98 16.32 -6.47
N GLY A 62 -2.23 16.21 -6.88
CA GLY A 62 -2.84 14.96 -7.32
C GLY A 62 -2.95 13.96 -6.17
N HIS A 63 -2.45 12.75 -6.36
CA HIS A 63 -2.36 11.67 -5.37
C HIS A 63 -1.03 11.68 -4.61
N GLY A 64 -0.56 12.85 -4.19
CA GLY A 64 0.65 12.96 -3.38
C GLY A 64 1.95 13.15 -4.17
N PHE A 65 1.91 13.59 -5.43
CA PHE A 65 3.09 13.74 -6.27
C PHE A 65 3.82 15.06 -6.02
N GLU A 66 5.14 14.99 -5.80
CA GLU A 66 6.03 16.14 -5.69
C GLU A 66 6.66 16.51 -7.04
N TYR A 67 6.59 15.61 -8.02
CA TYR A 67 7.12 15.77 -9.38
C TYR A 67 6.09 15.33 -10.41
N ILE A 68 5.92 16.10 -11.48
CA ILE A 68 5.12 15.77 -12.65
C ILE A 68 6.02 15.82 -13.87
N ASN A 69 6.15 14.70 -14.62
CA ASN A 69 7.03 14.58 -15.79
C ASN A 69 8.48 15.02 -15.51
N GLY A 70 8.99 14.65 -14.33
CA GLY A 70 10.36 14.99 -13.89
C GLY A 70 10.57 16.44 -13.45
N GLN A 71 9.52 17.28 -13.48
CA GLN A 71 9.58 18.66 -13.01
C GLN A 71 8.97 18.76 -11.59
N PRO A 72 9.59 19.53 -10.67
CA PRO A 72 9.04 19.72 -9.34
C PRO A 72 7.70 20.46 -9.38
N VAL A 73 6.78 20.06 -8.51
CA VAL A 73 5.49 20.75 -8.35
C VAL A 73 5.72 22.16 -7.79
N THR A 74 5.02 23.12 -8.33
CA THR A 74 5.02 24.54 -7.93
C THR A 74 3.61 25.00 -7.58
N PRO A 75 3.40 26.18 -6.99
CA PRO A 75 2.06 26.73 -6.76
C PRO A 75 1.21 26.90 -8.01
N GLN A 76 1.83 26.95 -9.19
CA GLN A 76 1.17 27.11 -10.49
C GLN A 76 0.95 25.80 -11.25
N THR A 77 1.44 24.68 -10.72
CA THR A 77 1.23 23.37 -11.34
C THR A 77 -0.25 23.01 -11.32
N THR A 78 -0.74 22.49 -12.43
CA THR A 78 -2.11 21.99 -12.59
C THR A 78 -2.08 20.54 -13.07
N ILE A 79 -3.07 19.77 -12.66
CA ILE A 79 -3.24 18.37 -13.08
C ILE A 79 -4.72 18.03 -13.07
N THR A 80 -5.19 17.22 -14.01
CA THR A 80 -6.52 16.61 -13.94
C THR A 80 -6.48 15.32 -13.12
N GLU A 81 -7.63 14.88 -12.64
CA GLU A 81 -7.73 13.60 -11.92
C GLU A 81 -7.30 12.43 -12.81
N GLU A 82 -7.70 12.43 -14.08
CA GLU A 82 -7.30 11.42 -15.06
C GLU A 82 -5.77 11.36 -15.25
N GLN A 83 -5.12 12.52 -15.40
CA GLN A 83 -3.66 12.59 -15.49
C GLN A 83 -2.99 12.07 -14.21
N SER A 84 -3.55 12.41 -13.05
CA SER A 84 -3.05 11.95 -11.76
C SER A 84 -3.19 10.43 -11.57
N LEU A 85 -4.32 9.86 -12.00
CA LEU A 85 -4.54 8.41 -12.01
C LEU A 85 -3.60 7.68 -12.97
N GLN A 86 -3.29 8.27 -14.13
CA GLN A 86 -2.31 7.70 -15.06
C GLN A 86 -0.90 7.67 -14.44
N ILE A 87 -0.47 8.74 -13.77
CA ILE A 87 0.83 8.78 -13.07
C ILE A 87 0.87 7.73 -11.95
N LEU A 88 -0.25 7.56 -11.22
CA LEU A 88 -0.36 6.53 -10.19
C LEU A 88 -0.22 5.13 -10.78
N GLU A 89 -0.88 4.84 -11.90
CA GLU A 89 -0.79 3.58 -12.62
C GLU A 89 0.64 3.30 -13.11
N ASP A 90 1.31 4.30 -13.69
CA ASP A 90 2.69 4.19 -14.15
C ASP A 90 3.63 3.84 -12.97
N LYS A 91 3.42 4.48 -11.81
CA LYS A 91 4.19 4.19 -10.59
C LYS A 91 3.92 2.79 -10.03
N ILE A 92 2.68 2.33 -10.04
CA ILE A 92 2.31 0.97 -9.62
C ILE A 92 2.99 -0.04 -10.56
N THR A 93 2.95 0.19 -11.86
CA THR A 93 3.58 -0.67 -12.88
C THR A 93 5.10 -0.73 -12.71
N GLU A 94 5.75 0.42 -12.43
CA GLU A 94 7.18 0.48 -12.14
C GLU A 94 7.54 -0.38 -10.91
N ILE A 95 6.77 -0.26 -9.83
CA ILE A 95 6.98 -1.02 -8.60
C ILE A 95 6.73 -2.52 -8.82
N ASP A 96 5.64 -2.88 -9.49
CA ASP A 96 5.30 -4.28 -9.80
C ASP A 96 6.40 -4.94 -10.64
N SER A 97 6.84 -4.29 -11.69
CA SER A 97 7.93 -4.76 -12.55
C SER A 97 9.22 -4.96 -11.76
N HIS A 98 9.56 -4.01 -10.88
CA HIS A 98 10.73 -4.13 -10.02
C HIS A 98 10.69 -5.40 -9.14
N PHE A 99 9.54 -5.69 -8.52
CA PHE A 99 9.39 -6.90 -7.70
C PHE A 99 9.40 -8.18 -8.53
N LEU A 100 8.76 -8.20 -9.70
CA LEU A 100 8.77 -9.34 -10.63
C LEU A 100 10.19 -9.70 -11.10
N GLU A 101 11.02 -8.69 -11.37
CA GLU A 101 12.41 -8.88 -11.84
C GLU A 101 13.35 -9.35 -10.73
N ASN A 102 13.16 -8.88 -9.50
CA ASN A 102 14.12 -9.08 -8.41
C ASN A 102 13.73 -10.12 -7.38
N TYR A 103 12.44 -10.51 -7.33
CA TYR A 103 11.89 -11.43 -6.33
C TYR A 103 11.01 -12.50 -6.98
N PRO A 104 11.56 -13.65 -7.40
CA PRO A 104 10.81 -14.67 -8.15
C PRO A 104 9.51 -15.11 -7.47
N ILE A 105 9.52 -15.22 -6.13
CA ILE A 105 8.32 -15.59 -5.36
C ILE A 105 7.19 -14.57 -5.45
N TYR A 106 7.48 -13.32 -5.80
CA TYR A 106 6.47 -12.27 -5.95
C TYR A 106 5.47 -12.60 -7.05
N GLY A 107 5.92 -13.27 -8.13
CA GLY A 107 5.04 -13.73 -9.21
C GLY A 107 3.91 -14.65 -8.75
N ASP A 108 4.16 -15.44 -7.71
CA ASP A 108 3.23 -16.44 -7.15
C ASP A 108 2.30 -15.86 -6.07
N LEU A 109 2.49 -14.60 -5.69
CA LEU A 109 1.64 -13.95 -4.70
C LEU A 109 0.25 -13.63 -5.26
N SER A 110 -0.75 -13.69 -4.38
CA SER A 110 -2.13 -13.31 -4.75
C SER A 110 -2.22 -11.81 -5.08
N PRO A 111 -3.26 -11.36 -5.81
CA PRO A 111 -3.52 -9.96 -6.09
C PRO A 111 -3.50 -9.06 -4.84
N ASN A 112 -4.12 -9.50 -3.74
CA ASN A 112 -4.13 -8.78 -2.47
C ASN A 112 -2.71 -8.62 -1.89
N GLN A 113 -1.90 -9.67 -1.95
CA GLN A 113 -0.52 -9.65 -1.47
C GLN A 113 0.34 -8.72 -2.32
N LYS A 114 0.22 -8.77 -3.64
CA LYS A 114 0.89 -7.85 -4.56
C LYS A 114 0.48 -6.40 -4.29
N GLY A 115 -0.82 -6.13 -4.20
CA GLY A 115 -1.34 -4.79 -3.89
C GLY A 115 -0.83 -4.22 -2.58
N ALA A 116 -0.72 -5.04 -1.54
CA ALA A 116 -0.17 -4.62 -0.25
C ALA A 116 1.32 -4.28 -0.31
N ILE A 117 2.13 -5.11 -1.00
CA ILE A 117 3.57 -4.86 -1.20
C ILE A 117 3.76 -3.60 -2.06
N VAL A 118 2.98 -3.45 -3.13
CA VAL A 118 3.04 -2.27 -4.00
C VAL A 118 2.69 -1.01 -3.22
N SER A 119 1.63 -1.03 -2.40
CA SER A 119 1.27 0.11 -1.53
C SER A 119 2.38 0.46 -0.54
N PHE A 120 2.98 -0.56 0.07
CA PHE A 120 4.13 -0.37 0.96
C PHE A 120 5.28 0.31 0.23
N ALA A 121 5.70 -0.21 -0.92
CA ALA A 121 6.80 0.33 -1.71
C ALA A 121 6.49 1.70 -2.31
N PHE A 122 5.24 1.98 -2.66
CA PHE A 122 4.79 3.31 -3.08
C PHE A 122 5.05 4.36 -1.99
N ASN A 123 4.81 4.01 -0.72
CA ASN A 123 5.00 4.91 0.42
C ASN A 123 6.47 5.03 0.87
N THR A 124 7.25 3.94 0.79
CA THR A 124 8.62 3.88 1.33
C THR A 124 9.71 3.98 0.28
N GLY A 125 9.37 3.77 -0.99
CA GLY A 125 10.30 3.56 -2.10
C GLY A 125 10.77 2.10 -2.20
N THR A 126 11.03 1.62 -3.42
CA THR A 126 11.57 0.27 -3.68
C THR A 126 12.95 0.06 -3.06
N ASN A 127 13.76 1.12 -3.01
CA ASN A 127 15.09 1.10 -2.40
C ASN A 127 15.10 0.58 -0.96
N VAL A 128 14.00 0.75 -0.21
CA VAL A 128 13.88 0.24 1.17
C VAL A 128 14.05 -1.28 1.23
N VAL A 129 13.64 -1.99 0.17
CA VAL A 129 13.77 -3.46 0.11
C VAL A 129 15.18 -3.87 -0.33
N ASP A 130 15.83 -3.05 -1.16
CA ASP A 130 17.09 -3.42 -1.83
C ASP A 130 18.34 -3.11 -1.00
N VAL A 131 18.28 -2.17 -0.06
CA VAL A 131 19.45 -1.82 0.75
C VAL A 131 19.86 -2.98 1.67
N PRO A 132 21.16 -3.25 1.81
CA PRO A 132 21.67 -4.35 2.62
C PRO A 132 21.25 -4.29 4.10
N GLU A 133 21.03 -3.08 4.62
CA GLU A 133 20.60 -2.84 5.99
C GLU A 133 19.19 -3.39 6.27
N ASN A 134 18.34 -3.45 5.25
CA ASN A 134 16.95 -3.93 5.35
C ASN A 134 16.83 -5.44 5.09
N ARG A 135 17.80 -6.22 5.55
CA ARG A 135 17.86 -7.67 5.32
C ARG A 135 16.60 -8.41 5.77
N ILE A 136 15.93 -7.91 6.80
CA ILE A 136 14.71 -8.55 7.35
C ILE A 136 13.61 -8.55 6.29
N LEU A 137 13.27 -7.37 5.74
CA LEU A 137 12.21 -7.25 4.73
C LEU A 137 12.59 -7.99 3.44
N ARG A 138 13.81 -7.82 2.96
CA ARG A 138 14.32 -8.50 1.76
C ARG A 138 14.25 -10.02 1.91
N LYS A 139 14.72 -10.57 3.04
CA LYS A 139 14.66 -12.02 3.32
C LYS A 139 13.22 -12.51 3.47
N ALA A 140 12.35 -11.71 4.10
CA ALA A 140 10.96 -12.05 4.27
C ALA A 140 10.25 -12.19 2.90
N ILE A 141 10.43 -11.20 2.01
CA ILE A 141 9.85 -11.24 0.66
C ILE A 141 10.44 -12.41 -0.13
N ALA A 142 11.77 -12.57 -0.15
CA ALA A 142 12.42 -13.66 -0.87
C ALA A 142 12.02 -15.06 -0.36
N GLY A 143 11.68 -15.18 0.92
CA GLY A 143 11.25 -16.43 1.54
C GLY A 143 9.76 -16.75 1.38
N GLY A 144 8.95 -15.77 0.96
CA GLY A 144 7.52 -15.95 0.69
C GLY A 144 6.64 -16.27 1.89
N ASP A 145 7.17 -16.19 3.14
CA ASP A 145 6.38 -16.43 4.35
C ASP A 145 5.50 -15.20 4.65
N PRO A 146 4.15 -15.33 4.55
CA PRO A 146 3.23 -14.21 4.74
C PRO A 146 3.41 -13.47 6.07
N ASN A 147 3.60 -14.20 7.17
CA ASN A 147 3.74 -13.60 8.49
C ASN A 147 5.06 -12.82 8.62
N LYS A 148 6.15 -13.34 8.05
CA LYS A 148 7.43 -12.63 8.04
C LYS A 148 7.37 -11.37 7.20
N ILE A 149 6.67 -11.40 6.05
CA ILE A 149 6.52 -10.24 5.18
C ILE A 149 5.78 -9.12 5.90
N ILE A 150 4.58 -9.38 6.44
CA ILE A 150 3.80 -8.35 7.12
C ILE A 150 4.47 -7.83 8.38
N ASN A 151 5.15 -8.71 9.12
CA ASN A 151 5.92 -8.31 10.29
C ASN A 151 7.08 -7.38 9.90
N ALA A 152 7.82 -7.71 8.85
CA ALA A 152 8.90 -6.88 8.35
C ALA A 152 8.40 -5.52 7.84
N MET A 153 7.29 -5.49 7.07
CA MET A 153 6.64 -4.24 6.65
C MET A 153 6.20 -3.40 7.86
N GLY A 154 5.70 -4.06 8.91
CA GLY A 154 5.24 -3.43 10.15
C GLY A 154 6.30 -2.63 10.90
N LEU A 155 7.60 -2.84 10.65
CA LEU A 155 8.69 -2.07 11.27
C LEU A 155 8.83 -0.64 10.72
N TYR A 156 8.21 -0.34 9.56
CA TYR A 156 8.35 0.94 8.85
C TYR A 156 7.23 1.95 9.21
N PHE A 157 7.20 2.36 10.47
CA PHE A 157 6.22 3.33 10.97
C PHE A 157 6.85 4.59 11.59
N ASN A 158 8.16 4.80 11.43
CA ASN A 158 8.82 6.00 11.93
C ASN A 158 8.89 7.08 10.85
N SER A 159 8.78 8.35 11.27
CA SER A 159 9.03 9.55 10.47
C SER A 159 9.96 10.46 11.25
N GLY A 160 11.06 10.93 10.63
CA GLY A 160 12.06 11.75 11.33
C GLY A 160 12.65 11.08 12.58
N GLY A 161 12.78 9.75 12.60
CA GLY A 161 13.29 8.96 13.73
C GLY A 161 12.31 8.80 14.89
N LYS A 162 11.05 9.21 14.74
CA LYS A 162 10.00 9.08 15.76
C LYS A 162 8.83 8.25 15.26
N PRO A 163 8.14 7.50 16.16
CA PRO A 163 6.92 6.77 15.80
C PRO A 163 5.85 7.70 15.23
N ASN A 164 5.26 7.33 14.09
CA ASN A 164 4.19 8.06 13.43
C ASN A 164 2.93 7.20 13.39
N GLN A 165 1.85 7.68 14.00
CA GLN A 165 0.60 6.93 14.11
C GLN A 165 -0.07 6.71 12.75
N GLY A 166 0.04 7.67 11.82
CA GLY A 166 -0.48 7.52 10.45
C GLY A 166 0.21 6.38 9.69
N LEU A 167 1.54 6.31 9.77
CA LEU A 167 2.31 5.21 9.18
C LEU A 167 1.98 3.87 9.85
N LYS A 168 1.82 3.83 11.16
CA LYS A 168 1.42 2.62 11.87
C LYS A 168 0.04 2.13 11.41
N ASN A 169 -0.92 3.03 11.26
CA ASN A 169 -2.24 2.69 10.74
C ASN A 169 -2.15 2.18 9.29
N ARG A 170 -1.34 2.82 8.44
CA ARG A 170 -1.09 2.38 7.06
C ARG A 170 -0.52 0.96 7.02
N ARG A 171 0.51 0.64 7.82
CA ARG A 171 1.07 -0.73 7.92
C ARG A 171 0.03 -1.76 8.32
N ASN A 172 -0.87 -1.40 9.26
CA ASN A 172 -1.95 -2.28 9.68
C ASN A 172 -2.95 -2.56 8.52
N ILE A 173 -3.33 -1.53 7.76
CA ILE A 173 -4.24 -1.68 6.62
C ILE A 173 -3.58 -2.52 5.52
N GLU A 174 -2.31 -2.29 5.21
CA GLU A 174 -1.55 -3.10 4.24
C GLU A 174 -1.40 -4.56 4.69
N ALA A 175 -1.16 -4.82 5.98
CA ALA A 175 -1.11 -6.17 6.53
C ALA A 175 -2.46 -6.88 6.43
N GLN A 176 -3.57 -6.17 6.67
CA GLN A 176 -4.91 -6.71 6.51
C GLN A 176 -5.19 -7.07 5.04
N LEU A 177 -4.84 -6.21 4.09
CA LEU A 177 -4.96 -6.51 2.68
C LEU A 177 -4.14 -7.75 2.31
N PHE A 178 -2.89 -7.82 2.75
CA PHE A 178 -1.98 -8.93 2.47
C PHE A 178 -2.51 -10.29 2.97
N LEU A 179 -3.14 -10.31 4.15
CA LEU A 179 -3.70 -11.52 4.76
C LEU A 179 -5.11 -11.85 4.31
N ASN A 180 -5.76 -10.96 3.56
CA ASN A 180 -7.17 -11.09 3.22
C ASN A 180 -7.40 -12.16 2.15
N ASN A 181 -7.36 -13.43 2.60
CA ASN A 181 -7.94 -14.57 1.90
C ASN A 181 -9.20 -15.06 2.64
N ASN A 182 -10.08 -14.16 3.08
CA ASN A 182 -11.26 -14.37 3.94
C ASN A 182 -10.95 -14.17 5.44
N ALA A 183 -11.01 -12.94 5.88
CA ALA A 183 -10.49 -12.56 7.17
C ALA A 183 -11.55 -12.30 8.23
N ASN A 184 -11.53 -13.07 9.26
CA ASN A 184 -11.94 -12.63 10.58
C ASN A 184 -10.70 -12.06 11.29
N GLY A 185 -10.65 -10.72 11.40
CA GLY A 185 -9.88 -9.96 12.38
C GLY A 185 -8.43 -10.37 12.63
N PHE A 186 -7.50 -9.74 11.93
CA PHE A 186 -6.09 -9.79 12.33
C PHE A 186 -5.82 -8.71 13.38
N THR A 187 -5.35 -9.13 14.56
CA THR A 187 -4.76 -8.24 15.56
C THR A 187 -3.25 -8.26 15.35
N TYR A 188 -2.66 -7.09 15.06
CA TYR A 188 -1.23 -6.90 14.99
C TYR A 188 -0.61 -7.35 16.31
N GLN A 189 0.04 -8.50 16.33
CA GLN A 189 0.88 -8.87 17.47
C GLN A 189 2.14 -8.02 17.39
N GLN A 190 2.41 -7.21 18.40
CA GLN A 190 3.73 -6.59 18.56
C GLN A 190 4.77 -7.70 18.47
N ILE A 191 5.69 -7.57 17.51
CA ILE A 191 6.87 -8.44 17.46
C ILE A 191 7.62 -8.15 18.76
N PRO A 192 7.93 -9.16 19.57
CA PRO A 192 8.91 -8.98 20.62
C PRO A 192 10.21 -8.47 19.97
N GLU A 193 10.86 -7.49 20.59
CA GLU A 193 12.22 -7.10 20.25
C GLU A 193 13.14 -8.29 20.61
N ASP A 194 13.17 -9.27 19.74
CA ASP A 194 14.04 -10.44 19.91
C ASP A 194 15.17 -10.29 18.90
N ASP A 195 16.37 -10.03 19.42
CA ASP A 195 17.62 -9.75 18.70
C ASP A 195 18.14 -10.91 17.82
N ASN A 196 17.28 -11.87 17.45
CA ASN A 196 17.65 -13.09 16.73
C ASN A 196 17.08 -13.19 15.31
N TYR A 197 17.24 -12.11 14.50
CA TYR A 197 16.98 -12.19 13.05
C TYR A 197 18.26 -12.00 12.24
#